data_eb5f861a037302d06015593920676198
#
_entry.id   eb5f861a037302d06015593920676198
#
_cell.length_a   1.000
_cell.length_b   1.000
_cell.length_c   1.000
_cell.angle_alpha   90.00
_cell.angle_beta   90.00
_cell.angle_gamma   90.00
#
_symmetry.space_group_name_H-M   'P 1'
#
loop_
_entity.id
_entity.type
_entity.pdbx_description
1 polymer ?
#
loop_
_entity_poly.entity_id
_entity_poly.type
_entity_poly.pdbx_seq_one_letter_code
_entity_poly.pdbx_strand_id
1 'polypeptide(L)'
;MYEILVDSRPSIKFYKLEQKSVMAQKNFSPQYPLPLVQQIAEFLTNAIIDYRLKNGQRLVENELQREFKVSRAPIREAFRILEKNGLVVIIPRKGTFVREISQKDIEELFPIRAWLERLAAQIATSHLEPRDIEEMNLALLGMTEAAKRKDFKSYFKHHLKFHETFINASKNDTLIGMLENVRRQALWFRFSYLWHEENFEYTIRAHREILDLLVRKNGDSAGALVEQHILIAMNEFLKFLTSRTSKE
;
A
#
# COMPACT_ATOMS: atom_id res chain seq x y z
N MET A 1 -38.02 26.73 -4.61
CA MET A 1 -36.78 26.95 -5.36
C MET A 1 -35.73 26.04 -4.68
N TYR A 2 -35.58 24.83 -5.21
CA TYR A 2 -34.60 23.85 -4.67
C TYR A 2 -33.32 24.01 -5.47
N GLU A 3 -32.25 24.50 -4.82
CA GLU A 3 -30.92 24.50 -5.39
C GLU A 3 -30.41 23.05 -5.48
N ILE A 4 -30.09 22.64 -6.67
CA ILE A 4 -29.44 21.37 -6.98
C ILE A 4 -27.97 21.53 -6.60
N LEU A 5 -27.57 20.93 -5.49
CA LEU A 5 -26.16 20.74 -5.15
C LEU A 5 -25.52 19.87 -6.23
N VAL A 6 -24.68 20.48 -7.05
CA VAL A 6 -23.86 19.80 -8.04
C VAL A 6 -22.86 18.90 -7.32
N ASP A 7 -23.01 17.60 -7.49
CA ASP A 7 -22.11 16.56 -6.99
C ASP A 7 -20.75 16.65 -7.70
N SER A 8 -19.79 17.26 -7.03
CA SER A 8 -18.41 17.46 -7.53
C SER A 8 -17.52 16.22 -7.32
N ARG A 9 -18.03 15.03 -7.61
CA ARG A 9 -17.22 13.83 -7.66
C ARG A 9 -16.43 13.78 -8.98
N PRO A 10 -15.10 13.53 -8.97
CA PRO A 10 -14.31 13.47 -10.19
C PRO A 10 -14.83 12.37 -11.11
N SER A 11 -14.99 12.70 -12.39
CA SER A 11 -15.47 11.80 -13.44
C SER A 11 -14.52 10.62 -13.58
N ILE A 12 -14.95 9.43 -13.15
CA ILE A 12 -14.20 8.19 -13.38
C ILE A 12 -14.26 7.90 -14.89
N LYS A 13 -13.14 8.07 -15.59
CA LYS A 13 -13.02 7.68 -17.00
C LYS A 13 -12.96 6.15 -17.09
N PHE A 14 -13.99 5.54 -17.64
CA PHE A 14 -14.04 4.10 -17.87
C PHE A 14 -13.36 3.78 -19.20
N TYR A 15 -12.19 3.15 -19.15
CA TYR A 15 -11.53 2.60 -20.34
C TYR A 15 -12.09 1.22 -20.64
N LYS A 16 -12.62 1.05 -21.86
CA LYS A 16 -12.98 -0.25 -22.43
C LYS A 16 -11.69 -0.88 -22.98
N LEU A 17 -10.91 -1.52 -22.10
CA LEU A 17 -9.75 -2.31 -22.51
C LEU A 17 -10.20 -3.73 -22.84
N GLU A 18 -9.75 -4.25 -23.98
CA GLU A 18 -9.95 -5.63 -24.37
C GLU A 18 -9.42 -6.56 -23.28
N GLN A 19 -10.32 -7.39 -22.75
CA GLN A 19 -10.04 -8.33 -21.67
C GLN A 19 -9.27 -9.54 -22.24
N LYS A 20 -7.94 -9.46 -22.27
CA LYS A 20 -7.14 -10.69 -22.27
C LYS A 20 -7.18 -11.25 -20.86
N SER A 21 -7.42 -12.57 -20.72
CA SER A 21 -7.45 -13.29 -19.45
C SER A 21 -6.30 -12.83 -18.55
N VAL A 22 -6.64 -12.17 -17.45
CA VAL A 22 -5.71 -11.46 -16.56
C VAL A 22 -4.86 -12.42 -15.74
N MET A 23 -5.21 -13.68 -15.74
CA MET A 23 -4.70 -14.72 -14.82
C MET A 23 -3.70 -15.68 -15.46
N ALA A 24 -3.20 -15.40 -16.67
CA ALA A 24 -2.42 -16.35 -17.49
C ALA A 24 -1.13 -16.91 -16.84
N GLN A 25 -0.75 -16.51 -15.63
CA GLN A 25 0.51 -16.99 -15.04
C GLN A 25 0.46 -17.64 -13.65
N LYS A 26 -0.67 -17.62 -12.94
CA LYS A 26 -0.84 -18.44 -11.71
C LYS A 26 -2.31 -18.81 -11.53
N ASN A 27 -2.65 -20.08 -11.74
CA ASN A 27 -3.97 -20.61 -11.43
C ASN A 27 -4.28 -20.46 -9.94
N PHE A 28 -5.49 -19.97 -9.61
CA PHE A 28 -5.99 -20.00 -8.25
C PHE A 28 -6.20 -21.45 -7.82
N SER A 29 -5.57 -21.86 -6.74
CA SER A 29 -5.75 -23.16 -6.10
C SER A 29 -6.00 -22.95 -4.62
N PRO A 30 -7.18 -23.36 -4.09
CA PRO A 30 -7.46 -23.25 -2.67
C PRO A 30 -6.43 -24.01 -1.83
N GLN A 31 -5.90 -23.36 -0.78
CA GLN A 31 -4.93 -23.97 0.14
C GLN A 31 -5.51 -23.96 1.57
N TYR A 32 -5.34 -25.06 2.29
CA TYR A 32 -5.60 -25.09 3.73
C TYR A 32 -4.38 -24.53 4.50
N PRO A 33 -4.56 -23.78 5.62
CA PRO A 33 -5.76 -23.65 6.47
C PRO A 33 -6.55 -22.33 6.36
N LEU A 34 -6.27 -21.43 5.40
CA LEU A 34 -6.94 -20.13 5.32
C LEU A 34 -8.39 -20.23 4.80
N PRO A 35 -9.34 -19.44 5.31
CA PRO A 35 -10.68 -19.35 4.75
C PRO A 35 -10.66 -18.97 3.27
N LEU A 36 -11.51 -19.61 2.46
CA LEU A 36 -11.57 -19.39 1.00
C LEU A 36 -11.69 -17.90 0.61
N VAL A 37 -12.47 -17.13 1.37
CA VAL A 37 -12.65 -15.70 1.15
C VAL A 37 -11.33 -14.94 1.29
N GLN A 38 -10.53 -15.27 2.30
CA GLN A 38 -9.21 -14.65 2.51
C GLN A 38 -8.24 -15.02 1.40
N GLN A 39 -8.23 -16.28 0.97
CA GLN A 39 -7.39 -16.74 -0.15
C GLN A 39 -7.71 -15.98 -1.44
N ILE A 40 -9.00 -15.79 -1.76
CA ILE A 40 -9.44 -15.00 -2.91
C ILE A 40 -8.99 -13.55 -2.77
N ALA A 41 -9.20 -12.94 -1.60
CA ALA A 41 -8.80 -11.56 -1.35
C ALA A 41 -7.27 -11.38 -1.48
N GLU A 42 -6.46 -12.28 -0.93
CA GLU A 42 -5.01 -12.26 -1.06
C GLU A 42 -4.55 -12.46 -2.51
N PHE A 43 -5.18 -13.39 -3.24
CA PHE A 43 -4.87 -13.61 -4.65
C PHE A 43 -5.13 -12.36 -5.49
N LEU A 44 -6.30 -11.74 -5.32
CA LEU A 44 -6.66 -10.51 -6.01
C LEU A 44 -5.79 -9.33 -5.58
N THR A 45 -5.47 -9.21 -4.28
CA THR A 45 -4.50 -8.24 -3.76
C THR A 45 -3.16 -8.37 -4.47
N ASN A 46 -2.61 -9.58 -4.53
CA ASN A 46 -1.35 -9.82 -5.24
C ASN A 46 -1.47 -9.53 -6.74
N ALA A 47 -2.62 -9.81 -7.37
CA ALA A 47 -2.84 -9.51 -8.78
C ALA A 47 -2.89 -7.99 -9.05
N ILE A 48 -3.45 -7.21 -8.13
CA ILE A 48 -3.45 -5.74 -8.19
C ILE A 48 -2.03 -5.21 -7.98
N ILE A 49 -1.34 -5.71 -6.96
CA ILE A 49 0.03 -5.32 -6.61
C ILE A 49 1.02 -5.63 -7.75
N ASP A 50 0.90 -6.83 -8.33
CA ASP A 50 1.74 -7.27 -9.45
C ASP A 50 1.33 -6.62 -10.79
N TYR A 51 0.40 -5.65 -10.79
CA TYR A 51 -0.11 -4.95 -11.98
C TYR A 51 -0.75 -5.88 -13.04
N ARG A 52 -1.10 -7.12 -12.66
CA ARG A 52 -1.88 -8.05 -13.49
C ARG A 52 -3.33 -7.57 -13.64
N LEU A 53 -3.85 -6.92 -12.58
CA LEU A 53 -5.09 -6.15 -12.58
C LEU A 53 -4.75 -4.67 -12.63
N LYS A 54 -5.17 -3.98 -13.68
CA LYS A 54 -4.83 -2.58 -13.93
C LYS A 54 -5.76 -1.64 -13.16
N ASN A 55 -5.29 -0.42 -12.91
CA ASN A 55 -6.11 0.65 -12.35
C ASN A 55 -7.34 0.89 -13.22
N GLY A 56 -8.50 1.10 -12.59
CA GLY A 56 -9.79 1.27 -13.27
C GLY A 56 -10.35 -0.01 -13.90
N GLN A 57 -9.62 -1.12 -13.87
CA GLN A 57 -10.09 -2.37 -14.47
C GLN A 57 -11.30 -2.90 -13.70
N ARG A 58 -12.33 -3.27 -14.45
CA ARG A 58 -13.52 -3.91 -13.89
C ARG A 58 -13.24 -5.35 -13.50
N LEU A 59 -13.60 -5.72 -12.27
CA LEU A 59 -13.58 -7.10 -11.78
C LEU A 59 -14.95 -7.73 -11.99
N VAL A 60 -15.03 -8.70 -12.90
CA VAL A 60 -16.30 -9.33 -13.28
C VAL A 60 -16.53 -10.59 -12.45
N GLU A 61 -17.55 -10.57 -11.56
CA GLU A 61 -17.86 -11.69 -10.67
C GLU A 61 -18.00 -13.04 -11.42
N ASN A 62 -18.68 -13.03 -12.57
CA ASN A 62 -18.92 -14.25 -13.35
C ASN A 62 -17.64 -14.85 -13.95
N GLU A 63 -16.65 -14.03 -14.28
CA GLU A 63 -15.36 -14.47 -14.80
C GLU A 63 -14.53 -15.09 -13.69
N LEU A 64 -14.44 -14.40 -12.55
CA LEU A 64 -13.72 -14.91 -11.37
C LEU A 64 -14.37 -16.19 -10.81
N GLN A 65 -15.71 -16.28 -10.85
CA GLN A 65 -16.43 -17.48 -10.46
C GLN A 65 -16.03 -18.69 -11.29
N ARG A 66 -15.97 -18.51 -12.62
CA ARG A 66 -15.56 -19.58 -13.56
C ARG A 66 -14.09 -19.96 -13.37
N GLU A 67 -13.25 -18.95 -13.21
CA GLU A 67 -11.80 -19.12 -13.09
C GLU A 67 -11.40 -19.78 -11.77
N PHE A 68 -11.98 -19.33 -10.66
CA PHE A 68 -11.69 -19.89 -9.32
C PHE A 68 -12.51 -21.14 -8.99
N LYS A 69 -13.50 -21.49 -9.82
CA LYS A 69 -14.43 -22.60 -9.60
C LYS A 69 -15.15 -22.51 -8.25
N VAL A 70 -15.59 -21.31 -7.89
CA VAL A 70 -16.29 -21.03 -6.62
C VAL A 70 -17.64 -20.36 -6.89
N SER A 71 -18.51 -20.31 -5.89
CA SER A 71 -19.79 -19.55 -5.99
C SER A 71 -19.55 -18.04 -5.93
N ARG A 72 -20.60 -17.23 -6.20
CA ARG A 72 -20.51 -15.77 -6.16
C ARG A 72 -20.29 -15.20 -4.77
N ALA A 73 -20.81 -15.87 -3.73
CA ALA A 73 -20.77 -15.35 -2.37
C ALA A 73 -19.34 -15.08 -1.87
N PRO A 74 -18.39 -16.03 -1.90
CA PRO A 74 -17.02 -15.80 -1.46
C PRO A 74 -16.29 -14.72 -2.29
N ILE A 75 -16.63 -14.54 -3.58
CA ILE A 75 -16.06 -13.47 -4.41
C ILE A 75 -16.54 -12.11 -3.94
N ARG A 76 -17.82 -11.95 -3.64
CA ARG A 76 -18.37 -10.70 -3.12
C ARG A 76 -17.81 -10.33 -1.75
N GLU A 77 -17.66 -11.30 -0.88
CA GLU A 77 -17.03 -11.07 0.43
C GLU A 77 -15.55 -10.69 0.27
N ALA A 78 -14.82 -11.33 -0.65
CA ALA A 78 -13.46 -10.93 -0.98
C ALA A 78 -13.41 -9.49 -1.53
N PHE A 79 -14.35 -9.08 -2.38
CA PHE A 79 -14.44 -7.69 -2.86
C PHE A 79 -14.67 -6.70 -1.71
N ARG A 80 -15.49 -7.05 -0.72
CA ARG A 80 -15.68 -6.20 0.48
C ARG A 80 -14.40 -6.04 1.29
N ILE A 81 -13.61 -7.11 1.42
CA ILE A 81 -12.28 -7.04 2.05
C ILE A 81 -11.35 -6.11 1.25
N LEU A 82 -11.32 -6.26 -0.07
CA LEU A 82 -10.51 -5.42 -0.95
C LEU A 82 -10.96 -3.95 -0.90
N GLU A 83 -12.26 -3.69 -0.86
CA GLU A 83 -12.82 -2.34 -0.72
C GLU A 83 -12.45 -1.71 0.63
N LYS A 84 -12.59 -2.46 1.72
CA LYS A 84 -12.14 -2.02 3.07
C LYS A 84 -10.64 -1.70 3.08
N ASN A 85 -9.84 -2.42 2.29
CA ASN A 85 -8.41 -2.19 2.14
C ASN A 85 -8.08 -1.10 1.10
N GLY A 86 -9.09 -0.44 0.49
CA GLY A 86 -8.89 0.63 -0.47
C GLY A 86 -8.34 0.18 -1.84
N LEU A 87 -8.35 -1.11 -2.13
CA LEU A 87 -7.80 -1.69 -3.39
C LEU A 87 -8.81 -1.68 -4.54
N VAL A 88 -10.09 -1.72 -4.21
CA VAL A 88 -11.17 -1.65 -5.19
C VAL A 88 -12.23 -0.66 -4.74
N VAL A 89 -13.10 -0.29 -5.67
CA VAL A 89 -14.33 0.48 -5.40
C VAL A 89 -15.51 -0.31 -5.92
N ILE A 90 -16.54 -0.47 -5.07
CA ILE A 90 -17.81 -1.10 -5.45
C ILE A 90 -18.80 0.00 -5.80
N ILE A 91 -19.15 0.13 -7.09
CA ILE A 91 -20.08 1.13 -7.56
C ILE A 91 -21.45 0.45 -7.74
N PRO A 92 -22.49 0.90 -7.01
CA PRO A 92 -23.82 0.33 -7.12
C PRO A 92 -24.29 0.25 -8.58
N ARG A 93 -24.82 -0.90 -8.99
CA ARG A 93 -25.29 -1.21 -10.34
C ARG A 93 -24.26 -1.17 -11.48
N LYS A 94 -23.03 -0.71 -11.23
CA LYS A 94 -21.93 -0.68 -12.22
C LYS A 94 -20.94 -1.82 -12.04
N GLY A 95 -20.68 -2.24 -10.79
CA GLY A 95 -19.80 -3.35 -10.45
C GLY A 95 -18.60 -2.94 -9.61
N THR A 96 -17.62 -3.82 -9.53
CA THR A 96 -16.38 -3.64 -8.77
C THR A 96 -15.25 -3.28 -9.73
N PHE A 97 -14.45 -2.29 -9.35
CA PHE A 97 -13.33 -1.79 -10.16
C PHE A 97 -12.09 -1.68 -9.29
N VAL A 98 -10.92 -1.97 -9.86
CA VAL A 98 -9.64 -1.66 -9.21
C VAL A 98 -9.56 -0.14 -9.02
N ARG A 99 -9.24 0.29 -7.80
CA ARG A 99 -9.21 1.73 -7.48
C ARG A 99 -8.12 2.43 -8.29
N GLU A 100 -8.50 3.54 -8.90
CA GLU A 100 -7.55 4.51 -9.45
C GLU A 100 -7.09 5.45 -8.35
N ILE A 101 -5.83 5.86 -8.44
CA ILE A 101 -5.25 6.80 -7.51
C ILE A 101 -5.25 8.17 -8.17
N SER A 102 -5.86 9.12 -7.50
CA SER A 102 -5.77 10.52 -7.90
C SER A 102 -4.59 11.21 -7.19
N GLN A 103 -4.11 12.29 -7.79
CA GLN A 103 -3.16 13.20 -7.16
C GLN A 103 -3.70 13.66 -5.79
N LYS A 104 -4.99 13.97 -5.72
CA LYS A 104 -5.67 14.38 -4.50
C LYS A 104 -5.57 13.33 -3.38
N ASP A 105 -5.75 12.03 -3.70
CA ASP A 105 -5.62 10.98 -2.69
C ASP A 105 -4.23 10.98 -2.05
N ILE A 106 -3.19 11.24 -2.84
CA ILE A 106 -1.81 11.29 -2.35
C ILE A 106 -1.58 12.53 -1.50
N GLU A 107 -2.00 13.70 -1.99
CA GLU A 107 -1.85 14.98 -1.29
C GLU A 107 -2.61 15.00 0.04
N GLU A 108 -3.73 14.29 0.15
CA GLU A 108 -4.49 14.19 1.39
C GLU A 108 -3.92 13.13 2.36
N LEU A 109 -3.49 11.97 1.85
CA LEU A 109 -3.13 10.84 2.70
C LEU A 109 -1.69 10.91 3.25
N PHE A 110 -0.74 11.30 2.41
CA PHE A 110 0.68 11.26 2.80
C PHE A 110 1.05 12.22 3.95
N PRO A 111 0.55 13.46 4.00
CA PRO A 111 0.81 14.33 5.16
C PRO A 111 0.28 13.76 6.47
N ILE A 112 -0.93 13.20 6.46
CA ILE A 112 -1.51 12.56 7.64
C ILE A 112 -0.62 11.39 8.09
N ARG A 113 -0.21 10.55 7.16
CA ARG A 113 0.70 9.44 7.43
C ARG A 113 2.03 9.93 8.01
N ALA A 114 2.62 10.96 7.40
CA ALA A 114 3.90 11.52 7.83
C ALA A 114 3.86 12.00 9.29
N TRP A 115 2.81 12.73 9.67
CA TRP A 115 2.63 13.20 11.04
C TRP A 115 2.38 12.08 12.05
N LEU A 116 1.56 11.09 11.69
CA LEU A 116 1.30 9.96 12.57
C LEU A 116 2.55 9.08 12.75
N GLU A 117 3.31 8.80 11.67
CA GLU A 117 4.55 8.02 11.79
C GLU A 117 5.67 8.82 12.50
N ARG A 118 5.73 10.14 12.35
CA ARG A 118 6.59 11.02 13.16
C ARG A 118 6.30 10.82 14.65
N LEU A 119 5.04 10.94 15.04
CA LEU A 119 4.63 10.75 16.44
C LEU A 119 4.98 9.34 16.94
N ALA A 120 4.76 8.32 16.12
CA ALA A 120 5.09 6.95 16.48
C ALA A 120 6.62 6.79 16.73
N ALA A 121 7.46 7.36 15.88
CA ALA A 121 8.91 7.34 16.04
C ALA A 121 9.37 8.07 17.32
N GLN A 122 8.78 9.23 17.62
CA GLN A 122 9.07 9.97 18.85
C GLN A 122 8.75 9.14 20.09
N ILE A 123 7.57 8.55 20.16
CA ILE A 123 7.13 7.73 21.31
C ILE A 123 7.96 6.44 21.40
N ALA A 124 8.27 5.81 20.28
CA ALA A 124 9.03 4.55 20.22
C ALA A 124 10.39 4.64 20.90
N THR A 125 11.07 5.78 20.84
CA THR A 125 12.41 5.97 21.46
C THR A 125 12.46 5.64 22.95
N SER A 126 11.34 5.77 23.66
CA SER A 126 11.23 5.47 25.08
C SER A 126 10.88 4.00 25.36
N HIS A 127 10.46 3.24 24.34
CA HIS A 127 9.91 1.90 24.50
C HIS A 127 10.64 0.82 23.67
N LEU A 128 11.58 1.22 22.81
CA LEU A 128 12.34 0.28 21.98
C LEU A 128 13.09 -0.72 22.84
N GLU A 129 12.92 -1.99 22.55
CA GLU A 129 13.61 -3.12 23.17
C GLU A 129 14.73 -3.62 22.23
N PRO A 130 15.74 -4.34 22.74
CA PRO A 130 16.83 -4.90 21.92
C PRO A 130 16.31 -5.73 20.74
N ARG A 131 15.20 -6.44 20.92
CA ARG A 131 14.53 -7.22 19.87
C ARG A 131 14.01 -6.33 18.73
N ASP A 132 13.45 -5.18 19.04
CA ASP A 132 12.93 -4.27 18.02
C ASP A 132 14.07 -3.72 17.16
N ILE A 133 15.19 -3.37 17.80
CA ILE A 133 16.40 -2.91 17.13
C ILE A 133 16.95 -4.01 16.20
N GLU A 134 16.97 -5.25 16.65
CA GLU A 134 17.41 -6.40 15.84
C GLU A 134 16.49 -6.61 14.64
N GLU A 135 15.16 -6.57 14.84
CA GLU A 135 14.18 -6.69 13.74
C GLU A 135 14.34 -5.57 12.70
N MET A 136 14.59 -4.34 13.14
CA MET A 136 14.82 -3.20 12.22
C MET A 136 16.15 -3.36 11.45
N ASN A 137 17.21 -3.85 12.09
CA ASN A 137 18.47 -4.16 11.41
C ASN A 137 18.29 -5.26 10.37
N LEU A 138 17.59 -6.34 10.70
CA LEU A 138 17.29 -7.42 9.75
C LEU A 138 16.45 -6.90 8.57
N ALA A 139 15.51 -6.01 8.83
CA ALA A 139 14.73 -5.36 7.78
C ALA A 139 15.62 -4.52 6.84
N LEU A 140 16.57 -3.73 7.37
CA LEU A 140 17.54 -2.97 6.58
C LEU A 140 18.45 -3.86 5.73
N LEU A 141 18.93 -4.96 6.29
CA LEU A 141 19.71 -5.96 5.54
C LEU A 141 18.87 -6.55 4.40
N GLY A 142 17.62 -6.94 4.70
CA GLY A 142 16.71 -7.48 3.71
C GLY A 142 16.40 -6.49 2.57
N MET A 143 16.20 -5.19 2.89
CA MET A 143 16.05 -4.13 1.89
C MET A 143 17.28 -4.03 1.00
N THR A 144 18.48 -4.03 1.60
CA THR A 144 19.76 -3.90 0.88
C THR A 144 19.97 -5.06 -0.09
N GLU A 145 19.74 -6.29 0.35
CA GLU A 145 19.91 -7.47 -0.49
C GLU A 145 18.84 -7.57 -1.60
N ALA A 146 17.61 -7.19 -1.29
CA ALA A 146 16.55 -7.16 -2.28
C ALA A 146 16.79 -6.07 -3.35
N ALA A 147 17.30 -4.89 -2.97
CA ALA A 147 17.68 -3.83 -3.89
C ALA A 147 18.77 -4.28 -4.88
N LYS A 148 19.83 -4.93 -4.40
CA LYS A 148 20.90 -5.50 -5.24
C LYS A 148 20.38 -6.47 -6.29
N ARG A 149 19.37 -7.27 -5.94
CA ARG A 149 18.73 -8.25 -6.83
C ARG A 149 17.60 -7.69 -7.67
N LYS A 150 17.26 -6.41 -7.49
CA LYS A 150 16.08 -5.77 -8.10
C LYS A 150 14.77 -6.51 -7.77
N ASP A 151 14.72 -7.16 -6.60
CA ASP A 151 13.52 -7.84 -6.09
C ASP A 151 12.65 -6.84 -5.31
N PHE A 152 11.85 -6.09 -6.05
CA PHE A 152 10.97 -5.03 -5.51
C PHE A 152 9.99 -5.55 -4.47
N LYS A 153 9.48 -6.76 -4.66
CA LYS A 153 8.51 -7.36 -3.74
C LYS A 153 9.14 -7.67 -2.38
N SER A 154 10.33 -8.27 -2.39
CA SER A 154 11.10 -8.53 -1.17
C SER A 154 11.54 -7.23 -0.50
N TYR A 155 12.05 -6.26 -1.28
CA TYR A 155 12.42 -4.94 -0.79
C TYR A 155 11.27 -4.30 -0.02
N PHE A 156 10.10 -4.27 -0.62
CA PHE A 156 8.94 -3.63 -0.01
C PHE A 156 8.46 -4.34 1.25
N LYS A 157 8.51 -5.68 1.28
CA LYS A 157 8.20 -6.46 2.48
C LYS A 157 9.08 -6.05 3.66
N HIS A 158 10.38 -5.93 3.44
CA HIS A 158 11.34 -5.52 4.46
C HIS A 158 11.16 -4.05 4.86
N HIS A 159 10.91 -3.18 3.89
CA HIS A 159 10.60 -1.77 4.15
C HIS A 159 9.37 -1.61 5.05
N LEU A 160 8.30 -2.35 4.80
CA LEU A 160 7.11 -2.34 5.66
C LEU A 160 7.44 -2.84 7.08
N LYS A 161 8.20 -3.94 7.18
CA LYS A 161 8.58 -4.50 8.47
C LYS A 161 9.37 -3.50 9.32
N PHE A 162 10.27 -2.72 8.69
CA PHE A 162 11.01 -1.68 9.38
C PHE A 162 10.08 -0.66 10.04
N HIS A 163 9.13 -0.10 9.27
CA HIS A 163 8.17 0.87 9.81
C HIS A 163 7.24 0.25 10.85
N GLU A 164 6.74 -0.96 10.62
CA GLU A 164 5.89 -1.67 11.59
C GLU A 164 6.56 -1.85 12.93
N THR A 165 7.84 -2.16 12.95
CA THR A 165 8.56 -2.42 14.18
C THR A 165 8.59 -1.18 15.08
N PHE A 166 9.01 -0.01 14.60
CA PHE A 166 8.99 1.18 15.45
C PHE A 166 7.57 1.69 15.75
N ILE A 167 6.62 1.54 14.83
CA ILE A 167 5.22 1.91 15.10
C ILE A 167 4.66 1.08 16.25
N ASN A 168 4.88 -0.22 16.25
CA ASN A 168 4.45 -1.11 17.33
C ASN A 168 5.20 -0.84 18.64
N ALA A 169 6.49 -0.48 18.55
CA ALA A 169 7.28 -0.07 19.70
C ALA A 169 6.78 1.21 20.36
N SER A 170 5.95 2.01 19.70
CA SER A 170 5.27 3.15 20.33
C SER A 170 4.33 2.73 21.47
N LYS A 171 3.86 1.47 21.48
CA LYS A 171 2.90 0.92 22.46
C LYS A 171 1.62 1.77 22.62
N ASN A 172 1.29 2.57 21.61
CA ASN A 172 0.09 3.40 21.57
C ASN A 172 -0.95 2.77 20.64
N ASP A 173 -1.85 1.97 21.19
CA ASP A 173 -2.85 1.20 20.44
C ASP A 173 -3.73 2.06 19.55
N THR A 174 -4.09 3.27 20.00
CA THR A 174 -4.88 4.21 19.20
C THR A 174 -4.11 4.67 17.97
N LEU A 175 -2.85 5.07 18.14
CA LEU A 175 -1.98 5.51 17.04
C LEU A 175 -1.69 4.35 16.07
N ILE A 176 -1.42 3.16 16.60
CA ILE A 176 -1.22 1.95 15.80
C ILE A 176 -2.45 1.67 14.93
N GLY A 177 -3.65 1.69 15.51
CA GLY A 177 -4.90 1.46 14.77
C GLY A 177 -5.18 2.51 13.69
N MET A 178 -4.90 3.79 13.96
CA MET A 178 -4.99 4.86 12.96
C MET A 178 -3.99 4.63 11.81
N LEU A 179 -2.73 4.32 12.14
CA LEU A 179 -1.68 4.06 11.17
C LEU A 179 -1.95 2.81 10.33
N GLU A 180 -2.48 1.75 10.90
CA GLU A 180 -2.88 0.56 10.14
C GLU A 180 -3.88 0.92 9.03
N ASN A 181 -4.86 1.77 9.32
CA ASN A 181 -5.83 2.20 8.33
C ASN A 181 -5.21 3.05 7.23
N VAL A 182 -4.46 4.08 7.62
CA VAL A 182 -3.77 4.98 6.69
C VAL A 182 -2.75 4.23 5.84
N ARG A 183 -1.96 3.33 6.44
CA ARG A 183 -0.94 2.54 5.75
C ARG A 183 -1.52 1.54 4.77
N ARG A 184 -2.66 0.90 5.07
CA ARG A 184 -3.35 0.04 4.10
C ARG A 184 -3.70 0.80 2.82
N GLN A 185 -4.19 2.02 2.94
CA GLN A 185 -4.47 2.87 1.79
C GLN A 185 -3.18 3.30 1.06
N ALA A 186 -2.10 3.61 1.79
CA ALA A 186 -0.82 4.01 1.21
C ALA A 186 -0.04 2.85 0.57
N LEU A 187 -0.26 1.59 1.00
CA LEU A 187 0.41 0.40 0.45
C LEU A 187 0.24 0.28 -1.05
N TRP A 188 -0.96 0.50 -1.53
CA TRP A 188 -1.27 0.41 -2.94
C TRP A 188 -0.50 1.46 -3.76
N PHE A 189 -0.37 2.70 -3.26
CA PHE A 189 0.39 3.78 -3.89
C PHE A 189 1.86 3.41 -4.07
N ARG A 190 2.48 2.77 -3.06
CA ARG A 190 3.90 2.40 -3.10
C ARG A 190 4.22 1.31 -4.10
N PHE A 191 3.36 0.32 -4.26
CA PHE A 191 3.61 -0.73 -5.25
C PHE A 191 3.62 -0.17 -6.67
N SER A 192 2.75 0.78 -6.98
CA SER A 192 2.74 1.44 -8.30
C SER A 192 4.00 2.24 -8.57
N TYR A 193 4.63 2.80 -7.53
CA TYR A 193 5.84 3.61 -7.62
C TYR A 193 7.12 2.78 -7.65
N LEU A 194 7.23 1.76 -6.80
CA LEU A 194 8.45 0.94 -6.68
C LEU A 194 8.82 0.18 -7.97
N TRP A 195 7.85 -0.06 -8.84
CA TRP A 195 8.12 -0.62 -10.18
C TRP A 195 8.94 0.32 -11.06
N HIS A 196 9.09 1.59 -10.68
CA HIS A 196 9.75 2.62 -11.47
C HIS A 196 10.89 3.33 -10.72
N GLU A 197 11.12 3.02 -9.44
CA GLU A 197 12.15 3.68 -8.64
C GLU A 197 13.51 3.03 -8.83
N GLU A 198 14.46 3.79 -9.40
CA GLU A 198 15.85 3.35 -9.56
C GLU A 198 16.73 3.69 -8.34
N ASN A 199 16.23 4.47 -7.37
CA ASN A 199 17.06 5.02 -6.30
C ASN A 199 16.76 4.45 -4.90
N PHE A 200 17.04 3.16 -4.70
CA PHE A 200 16.92 2.53 -3.38
C PHE A 200 17.98 2.99 -2.37
N GLU A 201 19.12 3.49 -2.84
CA GLU A 201 20.24 3.84 -1.94
C GLU A 201 19.87 4.99 -0.99
N TYR A 202 19.16 5.99 -1.50
CA TYR A 202 18.66 7.09 -0.68
C TYR A 202 17.73 6.58 0.42
N THR A 203 16.76 5.74 0.06
CA THR A 203 15.77 5.19 1.00
C THR A 203 16.44 4.33 2.07
N ILE A 204 17.38 3.45 1.70
CA ILE A 204 18.12 2.60 2.65
C ILE A 204 18.95 3.46 3.60
N ARG A 205 19.62 4.51 3.10
CA ARG A 205 20.40 5.44 3.93
C ARG A 205 19.53 6.17 4.93
N ALA A 206 18.38 6.69 4.51
CA ALA A 206 17.43 7.36 5.40
C ALA A 206 16.92 6.42 6.51
N HIS A 207 16.61 5.17 6.18
CA HIS A 207 16.19 4.17 7.17
C HIS A 207 17.29 3.83 8.17
N ARG A 208 18.54 3.77 7.73
CA ARG A 208 19.69 3.55 8.64
C ARG A 208 19.84 4.72 9.62
N GLU A 209 19.72 5.94 9.13
CA GLU A 209 19.79 7.14 9.97
C GLU A 209 18.62 7.22 10.96
N ILE A 210 17.41 6.86 10.54
CA ILE A 210 16.25 6.75 11.42
C ILE A 210 16.54 5.76 12.56
N LEU A 211 17.06 4.58 12.25
CA LEU A 211 17.40 3.58 13.26
C LEU A 211 18.48 4.10 14.23
N ASP A 212 19.52 4.73 13.73
CA ASP A 212 20.57 5.32 14.57
C ASP A 212 20.02 6.37 15.54
N LEU A 213 19.11 7.22 15.08
CA LEU A 213 18.44 8.24 15.91
C LEU A 213 17.54 7.60 16.97
N LEU A 214 16.78 6.57 16.60
CA LEU A 214 15.92 5.81 17.53
C LEU A 214 16.76 5.14 18.62
N VAL A 215 17.88 4.49 18.27
CA VAL A 215 18.80 3.84 19.22
C VAL A 215 19.44 4.86 20.17
N ARG A 216 19.80 6.04 19.66
CA ARG A 216 20.32 7.16 20.47
C ARG A 216 19.25 7.86 21.32
N LYS A 217 18.02 7.40 21.26
CA LYS A 217 16.85 8.00 21.95
C LYS A 217 16.60 9.47 21.60
N ASN A 218 16.94 9.86 20.37
CA ASN A 218 16.66 11.20 19.85
C ASN A 218 15.32 11.19 19.09
N GLY A 219 14.23 11.17 19.85
CA GLY A 219 12.88 11.04 19.30
C GLY A 219 12.47 12.17 18.36
N ASP A 220 12.85 13.40 18.68
CA ASP A 220 12.48 14.56 17.85
C ASP A 220 13.16 14.49 16.48
N SER A 221 14.45 14.20 16.44
CA SER A 221 15.18 14.05 15.18
C SER A 221 14.73 12.83 14.40
N ALA A 222 14.50 11.68 15.07
CA ALA A 222 13.98 10.47 14.44
C ALA A 222 12.61 10.72 13.79
N GLY A 223 11.69 11.36 14.54
CA GLY A 223 10.37 11.71 14.03
C GLY A 223 10.43 12.69 12.86
N ALA A 224 11.27 13.73 12.94
CA ALA A 224 11.43 14.69 11.84
C ALA A 224 11.98 14.01 10.57
N LEU A 225 12.93 13.09 10.71
CA LEU A 225 13.48 12.38 9.57
C LEU A 225 12.47 11.39 8.96
N VAL A 226 11.65 10.71 9.77
CA VAL A 226 10.54 9.87 9.29
C VAL A 226 9.53 10.69 8.48
N GLU A 227 9.11 11.84 9.01
CA GLU A 227 8.21 12.76 8.30
C GLU A 227 8.80 13.19 6.96
N GLN A 228 10.02 13.71 6.96
CA GLN A 228 10.71 14.13 5.75
C GLN A 228 10.82 13.01 4.71
N HIS A 229 11.20 11.81 5.16
CA HIS A 229 11.31 10.64 4.29
C HIS A 229 9.97 10.30 3.60
N ILE A 230 8.85 10.37 4.32
CA ILE A 230 7.52 10.10 3.77
C ILE A 230 7.10 11.20 2.78
N LEU A 231 7.37 12.47 3.10
CA LEU A 231 7.03 13.60 2.22
C LEU A 231 7.89 13.61 0.93
N ILE A 232 9.16 13.20 1.00
CA ILE A 232 9.99 13.00 -0.20
C ILE A 232 9.38 11.90 -1.08
N ALA A 233 9.01 10.77 -0.49
CA ALA A 233 8.35 9.70 -1.22
C ALA A 233 7.02 10.16 -1.86
N MET A 234 6.25 11.02 -1.20
CA MET A 234 5.06 11.65 -1.76
C MET A 234 5.39 12.47 -3.02
N ASN A 235 6.37 13.34 -2.94
CA ASN A 235 6.75 14.21 -4.05
C ASN A 235 7.22 13.41 -5.28
N GLU A 236 8.03 12.38 -5.06
CA GLU A 236 8.48 11.50 -6.15
C GLU A 236 7.28 10.76 -6.79
N PHE A 237 6.33 10.35 -5.98
CA PHE A 237 5.11 9.70 -6.48
C PHE A 237 4.23 10.67 -7.30
N LEU A 238 4.08 11.92 -6.87
CA LEU A 238 3.36 12.95 -7.63
C LEU A 238 4.04 13.22 -8.98
N LYS A 239 5.37 13.32 -9.03
CA LYS A 239 6.13 13.45 -10.29
C LYS A 239 5.86 12.29 -11.24
N PHE A 240 5.84 11.06 -10.71
CA PHE A 240 5.55 9.87 -11.50
C PHE A 240 4.13 9.90 -12.10
N LEU A 241 3.11 10.27 -11.33
CA LEU A 241 1.74 10.40 -11.85
C LEU A 241 1.64 11.45 -12.96
N THR A 242 2.28 12.61 -12.76
CA THR A 242 2.26 13.71 -13.74
C THR A 242 2.94 13.30 -15.05
N SER A 243 4.04 12.55 -14.99
CA SER A 243 4.76 12.07 -16.16
C SER A 243 3.96 11.06 -17.00
N ARG A 244 3.02 10.35 -16.40
CA ARG A 244 2.11 9.42 -17.10
C ARG A 244 0.96 10.13 -17.79
N THR A 245 0.36 11.13 -17.13
CA THR A 245 -0.75 11.90 -17.71
C THR A 245 -0.34 12.72 -18.93
N SER A 246 0.96 13.03 -19.07
CA SER A 246 1.50 13.77 -20.23
C SER A 246 1.84 12.89 -21.43
N LYS A 247 1.73 11.55 -21.32
CA LYS A 247 2.03 10.59 -22.39
C LYS A 247 0.78 9.91 -22.99
N GLU A 248 -0.40 10.21 -22.46
CA GLU A 248 -1.73 9.82 -22.96
C GLU A 248 -2.43 11.03 -23.63
#